data_55862e4b19845d4265294ce6d28ccb80
#
_entry.id   55862e4b19845d4265294ce6d28ccb80
#
_cell.length_a   1.000
_cell.length_b   1.000
_cell.length_c   1.000
_cell.angle_alpha   90.00
_cell.angle_beta   90.00
_cell.angle_gamma   90.00
#
_symmetry.space_group_name_H-M   'P 1'
#
loop_
_entity.id
_entity.type
_entity.pdbx_description
1 polymer ?
#
loop_
_entity_poly.entity_id
_entity_poly.type
_entity_poly.pdbx_seq_one_letter_code
_entity_poly.pdbx_strand_id
1 'polypeptide(L)'
;MSPKVAYISSEFALSDELPTYAGGLGILAADLLYQAAESQFPLCGISVFFHEGFFQQKVGPEGKQEHFYDRIDPLKAGLVDTGQSVRIPLTDHEITLKIWRKDVSPTNKPNNQSTSPLYLLDADIPENTPEDRKFTDRLYERVWAPHLIDDLVLGVGSVRAARKLGLPIKVWHINDDHGTFNIMERLREYLEKGLSFPEARERVKAETIFTTHTPVAGAESKFSREEISFTMNALFNGLDVDPEEIWNLGKREWEGEEVFSLTVFAMRHARAINAVSRKHFDISRELWKFVNGEIPTAYVTNAVYAPRWTAKELGKVSAESTDKEIREAKLQAKKSAAETLGHLAYDKRRFDPKALVLVWARRFTEYKQPALLVSDLDRLVKVLISNDKPVYLLMSGKAHPEDPQGRSFVKQVIDASRDPRLEGHLIYFPNYSLSLAKELFAAADVWLNTPKVGWEASGTSGMKAVFNCALNASSPDGWWAEGFNGKNGWEIDPPDAENVYGLLEKEIVPIFYDQKEKWAAMVKESLRSCGPRFNTPRMLEDYRKLYGI
;
A
#
# COMPACT_ATOMS: atom_id res chain seq x y z
N MET A 1 -22.10 13.47 -5.80
CA MET A 1 -22.67 13.54 -4.42
C MET A 1 -21.67 14.20 -3.49
N SER A 2 -22.13 14.95 -2.51
CA SER A 2 -21.25 15.48 -1.47
C SER A 2 -20.69 14.33 -0.62
N PRO A 3 -19.37 14.30 -0.35
CA PRO A 3 -18.75 13.26 0.48
C PRO A 3 -19.33 13.24 1.91
N LYS A 4 -19.60 12.03 2.39
CA LYS A 4 -20.02 11.78 3.78
C LYS A 4 -18.94 11.03 4.57
N VAL A 5 -18.02 10.38 3.87
CA VAL A 5 -16.87 9.68 4.43
C VAL A 5 -15.60 10.40 4.00
N ALA A 6 -14.74 10.78 4.94
CA ALA A 6 -13.38 11.20 4.69
C ALA A 6 -12.43 10.03 4.99
N TYR A 7 -11.73 9.56 3.96
CA TYR A 7 -10.71 8.54 4.07
C TYR A 7 -9.35 9.21 4.17
N ILE A 8 -8.75 9.15 5.35
CA ILE A 8 -7.50 9.82 5.69
C ILE A 8 -6.35 8.83 5.55
N SER A 9 -5.41 9.13 4.69
CA SER A 9 -4.24 8.26 4.46
C SER A 9 -3.03 9.10 4.07
N SER A 10 -1.84 8.72 4.54
CA SER A 10 -0.57 9.35 4.15
C SER A 10 -0.23 9.11 2.67
N GLU A 11 -0.80 8.08 2.06
CA GLU A 11 -0.47 7.66 0.70
C GLU A 11 -1.72 7.52 -0.17
N PHE A 12 -1.61 7.95 -1.46
CA PHE A 12 -2.56 7.62 -2.53
C PHE A 12 -1.80 7.37 -3.84
N ALA A 13 -1.66 6.11 -4.23
CA ALA A 13 -0.97 5.70 -5.45
C ALA A 13 -1.86 5.83 -6.69
N LEU A 14 -2.13 7.05 -7.15
CA LEU A 14 -3.02 7.28 -8.29
C LEU A 14 -2.33 7.10 -9.64
N SER A 15 -1.16 7.69 -9.83
CA SER A 15 -0.39 7.64 -11.08
C SER A 15 1.10 7.85 -10.80
N ASP A 16 1.95 7.59 -11.79
CA ASP A 16 3.40 7.80 -11.67
C ASP A 16 3.78 9.30 -11.73
N GLU A 17 2.89 10.17 -12.24
CA GLU A 17 3.05 11.63 -12.20
C GLU A 17 2.77 12.22 -10.81
N LEU A 18 2.16 11.45 -9.93
CA LEU A 18 1.87 11.81 -8.54
C LEU A 18 2.38 10.69 -7.61
N PRO A 19 3.72 10.56 -7.44
CA PRO A 19 4.33 9.47 -6.69
C PRO A 19 4.25 9.68 -5.17
N THR A 20 3.07 10.03 -4.66
CA THR A 20 2.76 10.20 -3.23
C THR A 20 2.38 8.86 -2.59
N TYR A 21 3.22 7.85 -2.79
CA TYR A 21 3.04 6.50 -2.24
C TYR A 21 4.38 5.76 -2.16
N ALA A 22 4.54 4.95 -1.14
CA ALA A 22 5.72 4.08 -0.96
C ALA A 22 5.38 2.59 -1.12
N GLY A 23 4.13 2.21 -0.92
CA GLY A 23 3.78 0.79 -0.87
C GLY A 23 2.30 0.46 -1.02
N GLY A 24 1.93 -0.67 -0.38
CA GLY A 24 0.59 -1.25 -0.47
C GLY A 24 -0.51 -0.37 0.10
N LEU A 25 -0.19 0.48 1.08
CA LEU A 25 -1.13 1.42 1.72
C LEU A 25 -1.72 2.38 0.69
N GLY A 26 -0.86 3.04 -0.09
CA GLY A 26 -1.29 3.98 -1.13
C GLY A 26 -2.04 3.30 -2.27
N ILE A 27 -1.66 2.08 -2.61
CA ILE A 27 -2.37 1.28 -3.62
C ILE A 27 -3.81 1.02 -3.17
N LEU A 28 -3.99 0.57 -1.93
CA LEU A 28 -5.30 0.29 -1.34
C LEU A 28 -6.18 1.55 -1.32
N ALA A 29 -5.63 2.67 -0.84
CA ALA A 29 -6.33 3.95 -0.75
C ALA A 29 -6.80 4.45 -2.13
N ALA A 30 -5.93 4.36 -3.14
CA ALA A 30 -6.28 4.74 -4.51
C ALA A 30 -7.33 3.80 -5.12
N ASP A 31 -7.18 2.48 -4.96
CA ASP A 31 -8.13 1.50 -5.51
C ASP A 31 -9.53 1.63 -4.86
N LEU A 32 -9.59 1.98 -3.57
CA LEU A 32 -10.86 2.30 -2.89
C LEU A 32 -11.49 3.57 -3.47
N LEU A 33 -10.69 4.59 -3.77
CA LEU A 33 -11.19 5.86 -4.34
C LEU A 33 -11.70 5.67 -5.77
N TYR A 34 -11.03 4.86 -6.60
CA TYR A 34 -11.53 4.45 -7.92
C TYR A 34 -12.87 3.71 -7.82
N GLN A 35 -12.98 2.78 -6.86
CA GLN A 35 -14.24 2.05 -6.65
C GLN A 35 -15.36 2.97 -6.15
N ALA A 36 -15.05 3.90 -5.25
CA ALA A 36 -16.02 4.88 -4.76
C ALA A 36 -16.55 5.76 -5.91
N ALA A 37 -15.66 6.17 -6.83
CA ALA A 37 -16.06 6.90 -8.04
C ALA A 37 -16.96 6.07 -8.95
N GLU A 38 -16.62 4.80 -9.20
CA GLU A 38 -17.41 3.92 -10.07
C GLU A 38 -18.82 3.65 -9.51
N SER A 39 -18.91 3.41 -8.20
CA SER A 39 -20.18 3.10 -7.53
C SER A 39 -20.94 4.34 -7.02
N GLN A 40 -20.42 5.55 -7.28
CA GLN A 40 -20.97 6.80 -6.76
C GLN A 40 -21.11 6.83 -5.24
N PHE A 41 -20.17 6.17 -4.56
CA PHE A 41 -20.16 6.13 -3.10
C PHE A 41 -19.67 7.48 -2.54
N PRO A 42 -20.32 8.06 -1.51
CA PRO A 42 -20.01 9.41 -1.02
C PRO A 42 -18.73 9.48 -0.18
N LEU A 43 -17.59 9.15 -0.77
CA LEU A 43 -16.28 9.11 -0.15
C LEU A 43 -15.34 10.12 -0.81
N CYS A 44 -14.52 10.81 -0.01
CA CYS A 44 -13.36 11.55 -0.48
C CYS A 44 -12.09 11.03 0.21
N GLY A 45 -10.95 11.16 -0.47
CA GLY A 45 -9.64 11.01 0.12
C GLY A 45 -9.13 12.34 0.65
N ILE A 46 -8.35 12.31 1.74
CA ILE A 46 -7.55 13.46 2.19
C ILE A 46 -6.14 12.97 2.52
N SER A 47 -5.14 13.67 1.99
CA SER A 47 -3.72 13.33 2.15
C SER A 47 -2.85 14.60 2.12
N VAL A 48 -1.54 14.39 2.11
CA VAL A 48 -0.54 15.45 1.93
C VAL A 48 -0.03 15.43 0.49
N PHE A 49 0.22 16.60 -0.09
CA PHE A 49 0.92 16.73 -1.36
C PHE A 49 2.42 16.79 -1.10
N PHE A 50 3.10 15.69 -1.34
CA PHE A 50 4.54 15.63 -1.23
C PHE A 50 5.20 16.05 -2.54
N HIS A 51 5.85 17.21 -2.57
CA HIS A 51 6.44 17.82 -3.77
C HIS A 51 7.53 16.98 -4.43
N GLU A 52 8.25 16.18 -3.68
CA GLU A 52 9.28 15.25 -4.15
C GLU A 52 8.81 13.79 -4.05
N GLY A 53 7.65 13.56 -3.41
CA GLY A 53 7.03 12.25 -3.28
C GLY A 53 7.93 11.21 -2.59
N PHE A 54 7.84 9.97 -3.03
CA PHE A 54 8.75 8.90 -2.61
C PHE A 54 9.87 8.77 -3.63
N PHE A 55 11.10 8.50 -3.17
CA PHE A 55 12.31 8.49 -3.99
C PHE A 55 12.21 7.63 -5.24
N GLN A 56 12.93 8.02 -6.27
CA GLN A 56 13.18 7.24 -7.47
C GLN A 56 14.53 6.52 -7.35
N GLN A 57 14.60 5.32 -7.96
CA GLN A 57 15.78 4.46 -7.92
C GLN A 57 16.53 4.50 -9.24
N LYS A 58 17.84 4.67 -9.16
CA LYS A 58 18.78 4.37 -10.23
C LYS A 58 19.74 3.29 -9.73
N VAL A 59 20.23 2.47 -10.62
CA VAL A 59 21.24 1.48 -10.31
C VAL A 59 22.50 1.79 -11.09
N GLY A 60 23.58 2.03 -10.35
CA GLY A 60 24.89 2.32 -10.92
C GLY A 60 25.56 1.08 -11.54
N PRO A 61 26.69 1.27 -12.27
CA PRO A 61 27.42 0.17 -12.91
C PRO A 61 27.88 -0.93 -11.95
N GLU A 62 28.13 -0.59 -10.69
CA GLU A 62 28.52 -1.55 -9.65
C GLU A 62 27.34 -2.33 -9.04
N GLY A 63 26.12 -2.16 -9.55
CA GLY A 63 24.91 -2.78 -9.01
C GLY A 63 24.41 -2.13 -7.73
N LYS A 64 24.96 -0.99 -7.34
CA LYS A 64 24.51 -0.25 -6.15
C LYS A 64 23.32 0.62 -6.48
N GLN A 65 22.33 0.60 -5.56
CA GLN A 65 21.19 1.50 -5.63
C GLN A 65 21.62 2.93 -5.28
N GLU A 66 21.28 3.85 -6.14
CA GLU A 66 21.27 5.29 -5.92
C GLU A 66 19.80 5.76 -5.85
N HIS A 67 19.55 6.86 -5.16
CA HIS A 67 18.21 7.45 -5.06
C HIS A 67 18.25 8.93 -5.43
N PHE A 68 17.16 9.40 -5.99
CA PHE A 68 16.98 10.81 -6.34
C PHE A 68 15.50 11.19 -6.20
N TYR A 69 15.25 12.48 -6.18
CA TYR A 69 13.92 13.04 -6.06
C TYR A 69 13.71 14.06 -7.19
N ASP A 70 12.59 13.95 -7.86
CA ASP A 70 12.14 14.95 -8.83
C ASP A 70 11.01 15.76 -8.23
N ARG A 71 11.09 17.08 -8.36
CA ARG A 71 10.04 17.96 -7.87
C ARG A 71 8.83 17.90 -8.78
N ILE A 72 7.68 17.64 -8.19
CA ILE A 72 6.38 17.47 -8.86
C ILE A 72 5.74 18.85 -9.05
N ASP A 73 5.37 19.17 -10.28
CA ASP A 73 4.52 20.33 -10.57
C ASP A 73 3.05 19.90 -10.33
N PRO A 74 2.33 20.52 -9.38
CA PRO A 74 0.96 20.12 -9.05
C PRO A 74 0.01 20.24 -10.24
N LEU A 75 0.16 21.27 -11.08
CA LEU A 75 -0.70 21.45 -12.24
C LEU A 75 -0.45 20.40 -13.32
N LYS A 76 0.81 20.03 -13.55
CA LYS A 76 1.17 18.94 -14.48
C LYS A 76 0.72 17.57 -13.95
N ALA A 77 0.71 17.37 -12.63
CA ALA A 77 0.12 16.20 -11.99
C ALA A 77 -1.42 16.18 -12.04
N GLY A 78 -2.04 17.22 -12.63
CA GLY A 78 -3.49 17.33 -12.80
C GLY A 78 -4.22 17.69 -11.51
N LEU A 79 -3.56 18.41 -10.60
CA LEU A 79 -4.19 18.99 -9.43
C LEU A 79 -4.84 20.32 -9.79
N VAL A 80 -5.95 20.63 -9.14
CA VAL A 80 -6.68 21.89 -9.28
C VAL A 80 -6.57 22.64 -7.96
N ASP A 81 -6.18 23.91 -8.04
CA ASP A 81 -6.18 24.81 -6.89
C ASP A 81 -7.64 25.08 -6.46
N THR A 82 -7.97 24.79 -5.20
CA THR A 82 -9.30 25.08 -4.66
C THR A 82 -9.51 26.57 -4.32
N GLY A 83 -8.43 27.36 -4.32
CA GLY A 83 -8.42 28.74 -3.82
C GLY A 83 -8.62 28.82 -2.29
N GLN A 84 -8.53 27.70 -1.58
CA GLN A 84 -8.72 27.63 -0.14
C GLN A 84 -7.44 27.19 0.55
N SER A 85 -7.25 27.70 1.76
CA SER A 85 -6.17 27.31 2.68
C SER A 85 -6.70 27.21 4.10
N VAL A 86 -5.96 26.47 4.94
CA VAL A 86 -6.20 26.35 6.37
C VAL A 86 -4.89 26.58 7.13
N ARG A 87 -4.99 26.96 8.40
CA ARG A 87 -3.84 27.06 9.28
C ARG A 87 -3.86 25.94 10.29
N ILE A 88 -2.70 25.44 10.66
CA ILE A 88 -2.54 24.50 11.76
C ILE A 88 -1.51 25.08 12.75
N PRO A 89 -1.72 24.95 14.06
CA PRO A 89 -0.77 25.44 15.04
C PRO A 89 0.42 24.49 15.16
N LEU A 90 1.59 25.05 15.19
CA LEU A 90 2.80 24.45 15.76
C LEU A 90 3.04 25.06 17.16
N THR A 91 4.15 24.72 17.79
CA THR A 91 4.40 25.12 19.17
C THR A 91 4.49 26.64 19.35
N ASP A 92 5.13 27.35 18.43
CA ASP A 92 5.48 28.76 18.52
C ASP A 92 4.88 29.62 17.40
N HIS A 93 4.32 29.00 16.38
CA HIS A 93 3.70 29.69 15.25
C HIS A 93 2.62 28.83 14.58
N GLU A 94 2.01 29.36 13.54
CA GLU A 94 1.08 28.61 12.69
C GLU A 94 1.67 28.41 11.30
N ILE A 95 1.40 27.26 10.69
CA ILE A 95 1.66 27.04 9.26
C ILE A 95 0.36 27.08 8.47
N THR A 96 0.43 27.58 7.26
CA THR A 96 -0.69 27.65 6.33
C THR A 96 -0.58 26.50 5.34
N LEU A 97 -1.66 25.74 5.16
CA LEU A 97 -1.75 24.64 4.21
C LEU A 97 -2.71 25.01 3.07
N LYS A 98 -2.21 25.06 1.86
CA LYS A 98 -3.01 25.16 0.64
C LYS A 98 -3.73 23.84 0.40
N ILE A 99 -4.93 23.91 -0.18
CA ILE A 99 -5.72 22.74 -0.48
C ILE A 99 -5.79 22.55 -2.01
N TRP A 100 -5.18 21.48 -2.48
CA TRP A 100 -5.32 20.99 -3.85
C TRP A 100 -6.45 19.99 -3.95
N ARG A 101 -7.03 19.84 -5.14
CA ARG A 101 -8.04 18.84 -5.47
C ARG A 101 -7.64 18.05 -6.71
N LYS A 102 -7.87 16.74 -6.68
CA LYS A 102 -7.82 15.85 -7.83
C LYS A 102 -9.09 15.03 -7.90
N ASP A 103 -9.79 15.09 -9.02
CA ASP A 103 -10.96 14.24 -9.24
C ASP A 103 -10.53 12.90 -9.84
N VAL A 104 -10.85 11.82 -9.14
CA VAL A 104 -10.53 10.45 -9.55
C VAL A 104 -11.74 9.86 -10.28
N SER A 105 -11.54 9.47 -11.53
CA SER A 105 -12.56 8.84 -12.39
C SER A 105 -12.28 7.37 -12.59
N PRO A 106 -13.32 6.53 -12.82
CA PRO A 106 -13.14 5.11 -13.16
C PRO A 106 -12.27 4.93 -14.41
N THR A 107 -11.35 3.97 -14.40
CA THR A 107 -10.40 3.77 -15.50
C THR A 107 -11.02 3.22 -16.78
N ASN A 108 -12.12 2.49 -16.67
CA ASN A 108 -12.81 1.82 -17.78
C ASN A 108 -14.06 2.55 -18.31
N LYS A 109 -14.36 3.72 -17.73
CA LYS A 109 -15.52 4.54 -18.09
C LYS A 109 -15.13 6.01 -18.16
N PRO A 110 -14.26 6.43 -19.10
CA PRO A 110 -13.71 7.80 -19.13
C PRO A 110 -14.77 8.88 -19.33
N ASN A 111 -15.94 8.52 -19.88
CA ASN A 111 -17.07 9.45 -20.08
C ASN A 111 -18.06 9.43 -18.88
N ASN A 112 -17.78 8.72 -17.81
CA ASN A 112 -18.60 8.74 -16.62
C ASN A 112 -18.31 10.03 -15.84
N GLN A 113 -19.33 10.85 -15.63
CA GLN A 113 -19.25 12.11 -14.86
C GLN A 113 -19.08 11.89 -13.35
N SER A 114 -19.06 10.63 -12.91
CA SER A 114 -18.89 10.28 -11.50
C SER A 114 -17.41 10.31 -11.11
N THR A 115 -17.08 11.13 -10.12
CA THR A 115 -15.74 11.23 -9.56
C THR A 115 -15.77 11.14 -8.05
N SER A 116 -14.67 10.65 -7.47
CA SER A 116 -14.38 10.81 -6.04
C SER A 116 -13.23 11.79 -5.87
N PRO A 117 -13.39 12.86 -5.08
CA PRO A 117 -12.33 13.84 -4.90
C PRO A 117 -11.25 13.32 -3.94
N LEU A 118 -10.00 13.60 -4.28
CA LEU A 118 -8.85 13.57 -3.39
C LEU A 118 -8.44 15.02 -3.10
N TYR A 119 -8.34 15.37 -1.82
CA TYR A 119 -7.82 16.65 -1.36
C TYR A 119 -6.42 16.44 -0.82
N LEU A 120 -5.49 17.33 -1.20
CA LEU A 120 -4.08 17.25 -0.85
C LEU A 120 -3.65 18.54 -0.17
N LEU A 121 -3.02 18.41 1.00
CA LEU A 121 -2.55 19.51 1.84
C LEU A 121 -1.09 19.85 1.50
N ASP A 122 -0.80 21.11 1.34
CA ASP A 122 0.48 21.59 0.83
C ASP A 122 0.99 22.78 1.65
N ALA A 123 2.15 22.62 2.28
CA ALA A 123 2.83 23.67 3.05
C ALA A 123 3.77 24.52 2.19
N ASP A 124 4.11 24.12 0.96
CA ASP A 124 5.03 24.87 0.10
C ASP A 124 4.35 26.06 -0.57
N ILE A 125 4.08 27.09 0.26
CA ILE A 125 3.47 28.35 -0.17
C ILE A 125 4.26 29.54 0.40
N PRO A 126 4.21 30.72 -0.23
CA PRO A 126 5.00 31.89 0.18
C PRO A 126 4.71 32.41 1.58
N GLU A 127 3.52 32.12 2.13
CA GLU A 127 3.08 32.56 3.45
C GLU A 127 3.84 31.84 4.59
N ASN A 128 4.44 30.70 4.30
CA ASN A 128 5.22 29.91 5.25
C ASN A 128 6.72 30.24 5.16
N THR A 129 7.45 29.99 6.26
CA THR A 129 8.90 30.09 6.26
C THR A 129 9.54 29.08 5.31
N PRO A 130 10.78 29.29 4.84
CA PRO A 130 11.47 28.32 3.99
C PRO A 130 11.65 26.94 4.65
N GLU A 131 11.71 26.87 5.96
CA GLU A 131 11.80 25.65 6.75
C GLU A 131 10.46 24.91 6.77
N ASP A 132 9.37 25.60 7.05
CA ASP A 132 8.02 25.02 7.11
C ASP A 132 7.56 24.50 5.75
N ARG A 133 7.98 25.14 4.66
CA ARG A 133 7.67 24.71 3.30
C ARG A 133 8.19 23.33 2.98
N LYS A 134 9.19 22.83 3.70
CA LYS A 134 9.79 21.50 3.50
C LYS A 134 9.00 20.37 4.17
N PHE A 135 8.06 20.66 5.06
CA PHE A 135 7.24 19.62 5.72
C PHE A 135 6.41 18.78 4.74
N THR A 136 6.19 19.29 3.54
CA THR A 136 5.50 18.58 2.49
C THR A 136 6.40 18.28 1.28
N ASP A 137 7.72 18.17 1.46
CA ASP A 137 8.62 17.80 0.35
C ASP A 137 8.60 16.28 0.09
N ARG A 138 8.82 15.45 1.11
CA ARG A 138 9.10 14.01 0.93
C ARG A 138 8.23 13.12 1.79
N LEU A 139 7.69 12.09 1.17
CA LEU A 139 7.01 11.02 1.89
C LEU A 139 8.04 10.08 2.55
N TYR A 140 7.94 9.89 3.86
CA TYR A 140 8.82 9.00 4.65
C TYR A 140 10.32 9.30 4.47
N GLU A 141 10.70 10.56 4.63
CA GLU A 141 12.10 10.97 4.51
C GLU A 141 13.02 10.20 5.47
N ARG A 142 12.49 9.85 6.66
CA ARG A 142 13.20 9.11 7.70
C ARG A 142 12.41 7.86 8.10
N VAL A 143 13.06 6.70 8.08
CA VAL A 143 12.40 5.43 8.45
C VAL A 143 12.22 5.29 9.97
N TRP A 144 13.13 5.86 10.75
CA TRP A 144 13.24 5.61 12.18
C TRP A 144 13.03 6.85 13.06
N ALA A 145 12.71 7.99 12.46
CA ALA A 145 12.43 9.23 13.22
C ALA A 145 10.93 9.49 13.27
N PRO A 146 10.43 10.03 14.39
CA PRO A 146 9.05 10.46 14.49
C PRO A 146 8.70 11.49 13.42
N HIS A 147 7.58 11.30 12.76
CA HIS A 147 7.04 12.20 11.71
C HIS A 147 5.97 13.14 12.30
N LEU A 148 6.20 13.67 13.50
CA LEU A 148 5.19 14.41 14.25
C LEU A 148 4.52 15.51 13.42
N ILE A 149 5.30 16.28 12.68
CA ILE A 149 4.76 17.41 11.90
C ILE A 149 3.99 16.90 10.67
N ASP A 150 4.48 15.85 10.00
CA ASP A 150 3.77 15.24 8.87
C ASP A 150 2.41 14.68 9.34
N ASP A 151 2.40 14.01 10.49
CA ASP A 151 1.19 13.47 11.12
C ASP A 151 0.24 14.59 11.57
N LEU A 152 0.76 15.73 12.06
CA LEU A 152 -0.04 16.91 12.37
C LEU A 152 -0.64 17.55 11.12
N VAL A 153 0.15 17.73 10.07
CA VAL A 153 -0.31 18.26 8.77
C VAL A 153 -1.46 17.41 8.25
N LEU A 154 -1.29 16.10 8.23
CA LEU A 154 -2.33 15.18 7.76
C LEU A 154 -3.54 15.18 8.71
N GLY A 155 -3.33 14.96 9.99
CA GLY A 155 -4.38 14.77 10.96
C GLY A 155 -5.21 16.03 11.18
N VAL A 156 -4.60 17.09 11.70
CA VAL A 156 -5.25 18.38 11.97
C VAL A 156 -5.72 19.04 10.68
N GLY A 157 -4.82 19.07 9.68
CA GLY A 157 -5.10 19.69 8.39
C GLY A 157 -6.31 19.04 7.68
N SER A 158 -6.51 17.73 7.81
CA SER A 158 -7.65 17.03 7.19
C SER A 158 -9.00 17.51 7.73
N VAL A 159 -9.11 17.72 9.03
CA VAL A 159 -10.34 18.23 9.65
C VAL A 159 -10.62 19.66 9.20
N ARG A 160 -9.61 20.54 9.35
CA ARG A 160 -9.74 21.94 8.98
C ARG A 160 -10.06 22.13 7.50
N ALA A 161 -9.41 21.35 6.62
CA ALA A 161 -9.70 21.37 5.19
C ALA A 161 -11.13 20.94 4.89
N ALA A 162 -11.60 19.85 5.48
CA ALA A 162 -12.98 19.38 5.29
C ALA A 162 -13.99 20.45 5.74
N ARG A 163 -13.77 21.13 6.88
CA ARG A 163 -14.61 22.23 7.36
C ARG A 163 -14.57 23.43 6.43
N LYS A 164 -13.36 23.83 6.01
CA LYS A 164 -13.16 24.97 5.09
C LYS A 164 -13.84 24.78 3.74
N LEU A 165 -13.84 23.56 3.24
CA LEU A 165 -14.50 23.17 2.01
C LEU A 165 -16.01 22.92 2.16
N GLY A 166 -16.56 23.01 3.37
CA GLY A 166 -17.98 22.77 3.65
C GLY A 166 -18.40 21.30 3.41
N LEU A 167 -17.49 20.34 3.57
CA LEU A 167 -17.79 18.92 3.35
C LEU A 167 -18.63 18.36 4.52
N PRO A 168 -19.81 17.76 4.25
CA PRO A 168 -20.69 17.24 5.29
C PRO A 168 -20.25 15.87 5.79
N ILE A 169 -19.01 15.77 6.26
CA ILE A 169 -18.43 14.50 6.71
C ILE A 169 -19.15 14.01 7.96
N LYS A 170 -19.54 12.74 7.93
CA LYS A 170 -20.17 12.00 9.03
C LYS A 170 -19.29 10.89 9.58
N VAL A 171 -18.38 10.37 8.77
CA VAL A 171 -17.48 9.28 9.14
C VAL A 171 -16.06 9.69 8.76
N TRP A 172 -15.17 9.59 9.73
CA TRP A 172 -13.73 9.79 9.56
C TRP A 172 -13.05 8.43 9.61
N HIS A 173 -12.58 7.98 8.46
CA HIS A 173 -11.85 6.72 8.36
C HIS A 173 -10.35 6.99 8.36
N ILE A 174 -9.69 6.66 9.44
CA ILE A 174 -8.24 6.79 9.61
C ILE A 174 -7.61 5.48 9.13
N ASN A 175 -6.87 5.56 8.03
CA ASN A 175 -6.19 4.43 7.40
C ASN A 175 -4.72 4.40 7.81
N ASP A 176 -4.42 3.56 8.80
CA ASP A 176 -3.19 3.55 9.59
C ASP A 176 -3.05 4.79 10.51
N ASP A 177 -2.00 4.84 11.31
CA ASP A 177 -1.94 5.76 12.45
C ASP A 177 -1.48 7.19 12.11
N HIS A 178 -0.91 7.42 10.95
CA HIS A 178 -0.44 8.76 10.50
C HIS A 178 -1.52 9.85 10.49
N GLY A 179 -2.79 9.47 10.36
CA GLY A 179 -3.90 10.42 10.39
C GLY A 179 -4.49 10.68 11.79
N THR A 180 -3.92 10.14 12.84
CA THR A 180 -4.55 10.07 14.19
C THR A 180 -4.75 11.44 14.84
N PHE A 181 -3.94 12.45 14.56
CA PHE A 181 -4.18 13.82 15.05
C PHE A 181 -5.51 14.44 14.55
N ASN A 182 -6.17 13.84 13.59
CA ASN A 182 -7.56 14.13 13.22
C ASN A 182 -8.51 13.98 14.42
N ILE A 183 -8.26 13.01 15.28
CA ILE A 183 -9.03 12.79 16.52
C ILE A 183 -8.85 13.97 17.47
N MET A 184 -7.59 14.42 17.69
CA MET A 184 -7.31 15.54 18.60
C MET A 184 -7.98 16.84 18.12
N GLU A 185 -7.92 17.14 16.82
CA GLU A 185 -8.56 18.34 16.27
C GLU A 185 -10.09 18.30 16.44
N ARG A 186 -10.72 17.15 16.27
CA ARG A 186 -12.17 17.01 16.50
C ARG A 186 -12.55 17.07 17.98
N LEU A 187 -11.70 16.54 18.87
CA LEU A 187 -11.86 16.76 20.32
C LEU A 187 -11.85 18.26 20.64
N ARG A 188 -10.84 18.98 20.12
CA ARG A 188 -10.73 20.44 20.24
C ARG A 188 -12.01 21.16 19.77
N GLU A 189 -12.51 20.80 18.56
CA GLU A 189 -13.74 21.39 18.03
C GLU A 189 -14.97 21.19 18.94
N TYR A 190 -15.09 20.03 19.59
CA TYR A 190 -16.21 19.77 20.50
C TYR A 190 -16.05 20.48 21.85
N LEU A 191 -14.83 20.56 22.37
CA LEU A 191 -14.54 21.33 23.59
C LEU A 191 -14.83 22.82 23.38
N GLU A 192 -14.44 23.40 22.26
CA GLU A 192 -14.76 24.80 21.90
C GLU A 192 -16.27 25.06 21.80
N LYS A 193 -17.06 24.04 21.48
CA LYS A 193 -18.54 24.10 21.49
C LYS A 193 -19.14 23.93 22.89
N GLY A 194 -18.31 23.79 23.92
CA GLY A 194 -18.72 23.69 25.31
C GLY A 194 -19.09 22.29 25.79
N LEU A 195 -18.75 21.24 25.04
CA LEU A 195 -18.88 19.87 25.55
C LEU A 195 -17.78 19.59 26.60
N SER A 196 -18.11 18.77 27.59
CA SER A 196 -17.08 18.21 28.48
C SER A 196 -16.17 17.24 27.71
N PHE A 197 -14.96 16.98 28.22
CA PHE A 197 -14.02 16.06 27.59
C PHE A 197 -14.59 14.63 27.38
N PRO A 198 -15.30 14.01 28.35
CA PRO A 198 -15.96 12.72 28.11
C PRO A 198 -17.01 12.77 26.98
N GLU A 199 -17.84 13.82 26.92
CA GLU A 199 -18.84 13.97 25.85
C GLU A 199 -18.20 14.17 24.48
N ALA A 200 -17.12 14.98 24.41
CA ALA A 200 -16.34 15.18 23.19
C ALA A 200 -15.74 13.86 22.69
N ARG A 201 -15.18 13.04 23.59
CA ARG A 201 -14.65 11.70 23.27
C ARG A 201 -15.73 10.78 22.70
N GLU A 202 -16.88 10.69 23.31
CA GLU A 202 -17.99 9.84 22.81
C GLU A 202 -18.43 10.28 21.40
N ARG A 203 -18.50 11.59 21.15
CA ARG A 203 -18.82 12.12 19.82
C ARG A 203 -17.76 11.74 18.78
N VAL A 204 -16.50 11.98 19.09
CA VAL A 204 -15.38 11.64 18.21
C VAL A 204 -15.34 10.14 17.94
N LYS A 205 -15.49 9.31 18.98
CA LYS A 205 -15.53 7.85 18.88
C LYS A 205 -16.64 7.37 17.94
N ALA A 206 -17.85 7.93 18.08
CA ALA A 206 -19.01 7.57 17.25
C ALA A 206 -18.81 7.86 15.76
N GLU A 207 -17.95 8.81 15.42
CA GLU A 207 -17.67 9.23 14.04
C GLU A 207 -16.42 8.58 13.43
N THR A 208 -15.61 7.87 14.22
CA THR A 208 -14.28 7.37 13.81
C THR A 208 -14.31 5.87 13.47
N ILE A 209 -13.70 5.52 12.34
CA ILE A 209 -13.28 4.16 11.96
C ILE A 209 -11.76 4.15 11.86
N PHE A 210 -11.13 3.13 12.40
CA PHE A 210 -9.68 2.95 12.33
C PHE A 210 -9.32 1.62 11.66
N THR A 211 -8.48 1.66 10.64
CA THR A 211 -7.89 0.46 10.02
C THR A 211 -6.43 0.37 10.40
N THR A 212 -6.04 -0.70 11.10
CA THR A 212 -4.63 -0.99 11.38
C THR A 212 -4.01 -1.81 10.26
N HIS A 213 -2.77 -1.46 9.90
CA HIS A 213 -1.94 -2.17 8.93
C HIS A 213 -0.71 -2.81 9.55
N THR A 214 -0.53 -2.65 10.85
CA THR A 214 0.69 -3.05 11.58
C THR A 214 0.58 -4.49 12.10
N PRO A 215 1.35 -5.46 11.54
CA PRO A 215 1.33 -6.86 12.01
C PRO A 215 2.39 -7.16 13.07
N VAL A 216 3.28 -6.20 13.38
CA VAL A 216 4.42 -6.41 14.28
C VAL A 216 4.52 -5.28 15.31
N ALA A 217 4.92 -5.66 16.53
CA ALA A 217 5.12 -4.69 17.60
C ALA A 217 6.21 -3.67 17.21
N GLY A 218 5.99 -2.42 17.60
CA GLY A 218 6.96 -1.35 17.44
C GLY A 218 7.00 -0.67 16.08
N ALA A 219 6.20 -1.12 15.11
CA ALA A 219 6.10 -0.47 13.81
C ALA A 219 5.09 0.69 13.76
N GLU A 220 4.38 0.98 14.86
CA GLU A 220 3.50 2.13 14.99
C GLU A 220 4.27 3.42 15.30
N SER A 221 3.64 4.58 15.00
CA SER A 221 4.16 5.91 15.37
C SER A 221 4.12 6.11 16.89
N LYS A 222 5.27 6.46 17.46
CA LYS A 222 5.45 6.66 18.90
C LYS A 222 6.16 7.99 19.17
N PHE A 223 5.70 8.71 20.18
CA PHE A 223 6.24 10.00 20.57
C PHE A 223 6.53 10.04 22.06
N SER A 224 7.55 10.80 22.44
CA SER A 224 7.85 11.11 23.83
C SER A 224 6.75 11.99 24.45
N ARG A 225 6.75 12.06 25.79
CA ARG A 225 5.85 12.97 26.50
C ARG A 225 6.09 14.43 26.11
N GLU A 226 7.33 14.81 25.88
CA GLU A 226 7.70 16.17 25.51
C GLU A 226 7.09 16.55 24.15
N GLU A 227 7.29 15.72 23.11
CA GLU A 227 6.72 15.94 21.76
C GLU A 227 5.21 16.05 21.77
N ILE A 228 4.50 15.19 22.50
CA ILE A 228 3.05 15.25 22.61
C ILE A 228 2.59 16.46 23.42
N SER A 229 3.32 16.84 24.48
CA SER A 229 2.98 18.04 25.27
C SER A 229 3.04 19.30 24.43
N PHE A 230 4.01 19.42 23.51
CA PHE A 230 4.06 20.53 22.55
C PHE A 230 2.79 20.57 21.70
N THR A 231 2.41 19.44 21.11
CA THR A 231 1.21 19.34 20.28
C THR A 231 -0.05 19.66 21.06
N MET A 232 -0.19 19.12 22.27
CA MET A 232 -1.34 19.39 23.13
C MET A 232 -1.45 20.87 23.51
N ASN A 233 -0.33 21.49 23.89
CA ASN A 233 -0.31 22.91 24.20
C ASN A 233 -0.72 23.78 23.01
N ALA A 234 -0.29 23.41 21.80
CA ALA A 234 -0.67 24.13 20.59
C ALA A 234 -2.16 23.97 20.24
N LEU A 235 -2.72 22.77 20.40
CA LEU A 235 -4.10 22.47 20.01
C LEU A 235 -5.13 22.85 21.08
N PHE A 236 -4.84 22.64 22.36
CA PHE A 236 -5.82 22.79 23.46
C PHE A 236 -5.61 24.00 24.34
N ASN A 237 -4.74 24.95 23.92
CA ASN A 237 -4.51 26.16 24.67
C ASN A 237 -5.82 26.92 24.97
N GLY A 238 -6.06 27.20 26.24
CA GLY A 238 -7.25 27.90 26.72
C GLY A 238 -8.53 27.05 26.83
N LEU A 239 -8.46 25.76 26.59
CA LEU A 239 -9.55 24.82 26.77
C LEU A 239 -9.43 24.08 28.11
N ASP A 240 -10.57 23.76 28.71
CA ASP A 240 -10.64 23.01 29.98
C ASP A 240 -10.48 21.50 29.71
N VAL A 241 -9.21 21.07 29.59
CA VAL A 241 -8.81 19.67 29.44
C VAL A 241 -7.51 19.42 30.17
N ASP A 242 -7.47 18.35 30.96
CA ASP A 242 -6.23 17.92 31.61
C ASP A 242 -5.30 17.23 30.57
N PRO A 243 -4.09 17.73 30.33
CA PRO A 243 -3.13 17.07 29.45
C PRO A 243 -2.84 15.61 29.85
N GLU A 244 -2.89 15.27 31.13
CA GLU A 244 -2.75 13.90 31.62
C GLU A 244 -3.85 12.96 31.13
N GLU A 245 -5.08 13.44 30.99
CA GLU A 245 -6.16 12.62 30.43
C GLU A 245 -5.87 12.25 28.98
N ILE A 246 -5.38 13.19 28.16
CA ILE A 246 -5.00 12.92 26.76
C ILE A 246 -3.80 11.97 26.71
N TRP A 247 -2.75 12.23 27.51
CA TRP A 247 -1.57 11.37 27.58
C TRP A 247 -1.93 9.93 27.90
N ASN A 248 -2.74 9.71 28.92
CA ASN A 248 -3.15 8.38 29.36
C ASN A 248 -3.97 7.61 28.31
N LEU A 249 -4.58 8.30 27.34
CA LEU A 249 -5.31 7.68 26.24
C LEU A 249 -4.43 7.14 25.10
N GLY A 250 -3.22 7.67 24.95
CA GLY A 250 -2.24 7.14 23.97
C GLY A 250 -1.09 6.38 24.62
N LYS A 251 -0.93 6.47 25.93
CA LYS A 251 0.21 5.93 26.67
C LYS A 251 0.30 4.40 26.58
N ARG A 252 1.54 3.94 26.34
CA ARG A 252 1.96 2.54 26.49
C ARG A 252 3.41 2.45 26.92
N GLU A 253 3.80 1.30 27.45
CA GLU A 253 5.21 0.96 27.69
C GLU A 253 5.83 0.39 26.39
N TRP A 254 7.03 0.88 26.06
CA TRP A 254 7.84 0.37 24.95
C TRP A 254 9.33 0.44 25.33
N GLU A 255 10.00 -0.70 25.32
CA GLU A 255 11.44 -0.83 25.64
C GLU A 255 11.84 -0.22 27.01
N GLY A 256 10.94 -0.29 27.98
CA GLY A 256 11.15 0.24 29.33
C GLY A 256 10.82 1.73 29.51
N GLU A 257 10.34 2.38 28.47
CA GLU A 257 9.91 3.79 28.51
C GLU A 257 8.41 3.94 28.28
N GLU A 258 7.82 4.99 28.87
CA GLU A 258 6.45 5.38 28.56
C GLU A 258 6.46 6.26 27.29
N VAL A 259 5.71 5.81 26.26
CA VAL A 259 5.55 6.53 25.00
C VAL A 259 4.07 6.74 24.69
N PHE A 260 3.78 7.74 23.87
CA PHE A 260 2.46 7.95 23.29
C PHE A 260 2.38 7.27 21.94
N SER A 261 1.54 6.24 21.82
CA SER A 261 1.31 5.53 20.57
C SER A 261 0.07 6.10 19.86
N LEU A 262 0.24 6.55 18.63
CA LEU A 262 -0.89 7.01 17.80
C LEU A 262 -1.88 5.90 17.54
N THR A 263 -1.40 4.67 17.33
CA THR A 263 -2.26 3.49 17.14
C THR A 263 -3.14 3.23 18.36
N VAL A 264 -2.57 3.26 19.58
CA VAL A 264 -3.33 3.07 20.83
C VAL A 264 -4.37 4.18 20.99
N PHE A 265 -3.98 5.43 20.72
CA PHE A 265 -4.89 6.57 20.82
C PHE A 265 -6.05 6.46 19.79
N ALA A 266 -5.74 6.06 18.55
CA ALA A 266 -6.76 5.85 17.52
C ALA A 266 -7.73 4.71 17.90
N MET A 267 -7.22 3.59 18.40
CA MET A 267 -8.05 2.46 18.85
C MET A 267 -9.04 2.87 19.95
N ARG A 268 -8.60 3.67 20.93
CA ARG A 268 -9.45 4.16 22.02
C ARG A 268 -10.53 5.16 21.60
N HIS A 269 -10.38 5.73 20.41
CA HIS A 269 -11.30 6.73 19.87
C HIS A 269 -12.01 6.29 18.58
N ALA A 270 -12.02 5.01 18.27
CA ALA A 270 -12.75 4.46 17.13
C ALA A 270 -13.92 3.60 17.59
N ARG A 271 -15.09 3.77 16.94
CA ARG A 271 -16.27 2.90 17.18
C ARG A 271 -16.10 1.53 16.51
N ALA A 272 -15.28 1.45 15.48
CA ALA A 272 -14.94 0.21 14.84
C ALA A 272 -13.46 0.23 14.44
N ILE A 273 -12.78 -0.87 14.72
CA ILE A 273 -11.37 -1.08 14.43
C ILE A 273 -11.29 -2.33 13.56
N ASN A 274 -10.70 -2.25 12.37
CA ASN A 274 -10.55 -3.41 11.51
C ASN A 274 -9.10 -3.68 11.12
N ALA A 275 -8.79 -4.97 11.00
CA ALA A 275 -7.59 -5.49 10.36
C ALA A 275 -7.83 -5.67 8.85
N VAL A 276 -6.77 -5.96 8.09
CA VAL A 276 -6.77 -5.97 6.62
C VAL A 276 -6.67 -7.37 5.99
N SER A 277 -6.70 -8.42 6.80
CA SER A 277 -6.93 -9.82 6.44
C SER A 277 -7.39 -10.61 7.65
N ARG A 278 -7.90 -11.82 7.46
CA ARG A 278 -8.28 -12.71 8.54
C ARG A 278 -7.11 -13.02 9.46
N LYS A 279 -5.96 -13.40 8.88
CA LYS A 279 -4.75 -13.71 9.66
C LYS A 279 -4.22 -12.49 10.41
N HIS A 280 -4.21 -11.32 9.76
CA HIS A 280 -3.83 -10.07 10.43
C HIS A 280 -4.78 -9.72 11.59
N PHE A 281 -6.07 -10.03 11.45
CA PHE A 281 -7.02 -9.85 12.54
C PHE A 281 -6.64 -10.66 13.77
N ASP A 282 -6.33 -11.95 13.58
CA ASP A 282 -5.94 -12.83 14.69
C ASP A 282 -4.63 -12.35 15.35
N ILE A 283 -3.63 -11.96 14.55
CA ILE A 283 -2.35 -11.40 15.03
C ILE A 283 -2.58 -10.06 15.75
N SER A 284 -3.37 -9.15 15.19
CA SER A 284 -3.60 -7.83 15.78
C SER A 284 -4.34 -7.90 17.11
N ARG A 285 -5.27 -8.84 17.26
CA ARG A 285 -5.95 -9.05 18.54
C ARG A 285 -5.01 -9.47 19.65
N GLU A 286 -4.04 -10.32 19.34
CA GLU A 286 -3.01 -10.72 20.31
C GLU A 286 -2.01 -9.59 20.57
N LEU A 287 -1.58 -8.91 19.51
CA LEU A 287 -0.63 -7.79 19.57
C LEU A 287 -1.16 -6.64 20.46
N TRP A 288 -2.43 -6.28 20.30
CA TRP A 288 -3.06 -5.13 20.95
C TRP A 288 -3.92 -5.48 22.17
N LYS A 289 -3.86 -6.72 22.67
CA LYS A 289 -4.69 -7.17 23.81
C LYS A 289 -4.53 -6.35 25.08
N PHE A 290 -3.39 -5.66 25.25
CA PHE A 290 -3.12 -4.78 26.38
C PHE A 290 -3.94 -3.47 26.34
N VAL A 291 -4.58 -3.14 25.22
CA VAL A 291 -5.41 -1.93 25.08
C VAL A 291 -6.83 -2.14 25.68
N ASN A 292 -7.00 -3.11 26.58
CA ASN A 292 -8.20 -3.32 27.41
C ASN A 292 -9.54 -3.41 26.64
N GLY A 293 -9.59 -4.28 25.65
CA GLY A 293 -10.82 -4.56 24.87
C GLY A 293 -11.05 -3.63 23.66
N GLU A 294 -10.30 -2.57 23.55
CA GLU A 294 -10.30 -1.70 22.36
C GLU A 294 -9.29 -2.23 21.31
N ILE A 295 -9.59 -3.41 20.80
CA ILE A 295 -8.79 -4.19 19.84
C ILE A 295 -9.60 -4.38 18.56
N PRO A 296 -9.00 -4.80 17.44
CA PRO A 296 -9.77 -5.08 16.24
C PRO A 296 -10.95 -6.01 16.51
N THR A 297 -12.15 -5.55 16.15
CA THR A 297 -13.40 -6.27 16.30
C THR A 297 -13.89 -6.89 15.00
N ALA A 298 -13.28 -6.48 13.87
CA ALA A 298 -13.59 -6.93 12.53
C ALA A 298 -12.33 -7.01 11.67
N TYR A 299 -12.45 -7.61 10.51
CA TYR A 299 -11.49 -7.44 9.44
C TYR A 299 -12.22 -7.15 8.12
N VAL A 300 -11.59 -6.32 7.32
CA VAL A 300 -11.95 -6.09 5.92
C VAL A 300 -10.73 -6.47 5.09
N THR A 301 -10.74 -7.67 4.52
CA THR A 301 -9.62 -8.12 3.71
C THR A 301 -9.40 -7.15 2.56
N ASN A 302 -8.18 -6.69 2.38
CA ASN A 302 -7.81 -5.82 1.28
C ASN A 302 -8.25 -6.39 -0.06
N ALA A 303 -8.40 -5.52 -1.03
CA ALA A 303 -8.78 -5.87 -2.39
C ALA A 303 -8.15 -4.90 -3.38
N VAL A 304 -8.29 -5.18 -4.67
CA VAL A 304 -7.78 -4.36 -5.75
C VAL A 304 -8.89 -3.95 -6.72
N TYR A 305 -8.75 -2.78 -7.29
CA TYR A 305 -9.65 -2.29 -8.35
C TYR A 305 -9.22 -2.93 -9.68
N ALA A 306 -9.79 -4.09 -9.99
CA ALA A 306 -9.40 -4.93 -11.12
C ALA A 306 -9.27 -4.18 -12.46
N PRO A 307 -10.18 -3.25 -12.83
CA PRO A 307 -10.08 -2.52 -14.11
C PRO A 307 -8.78 -1.72 -14.29
N ARG A 308 -8.14 -1.34 -13.19
CA ARG A 308 -6.87 -0.60 -13.20
C ARG A 308 -5.66 -1.48 -13.47
N TRP A 309 -5.73 -2.75 -13.05
CA TRP A 309 -4.59 -3.65 -12.99
C TRP A 309 -4.60 -4.73 -14.06
N THR A 310 -5.76 -5.05 -14.63
CA THR A 310 -5.90 -6.06 -15.68
C THR A 310 -5.34 -5.54 -17.00
N ALA A 311 -4.44 -6.30 -17.61
CA ALA A 311 -3.95 -6.01 -18.96
C ALA A 311 -5.12 -5.99 -19.96
N LYS A 312 -5.05 -5.10 -20.95
CA LYS A 312 -6.16 -4.91 -21.93
C LYS A 312 -6.53 -6.20 -22.66
N GLU A 313 -5.53 -7.04 -22.95
CA GLU A 313 -5.69 -8.32 -23.63
C GLU A 313 -6.47 -9.34 -22.78
N LEU A 314 -6.42 -9.19 -21.45
CA LEU A 314 -7.05 -10.05 -20.47
C LEU A 314 -8.40 -9.52 -19.97
N GLY A 315 -8.80 -8.32 -20.37
CA GLY A 315 -10.00 -7.66 -19.86
C GLY A 315 -11.33 -8.37 -20.12
N LYS A 316 -11.35 -9.36 -21.01
CA LYS A 316 -12.54 -10.19 -21.30
C LYS A 316 -12.41 -11.63 -20.79
N VAL A 317 -11.26 -11.99 -20.22
CA VAL A 317 -11.02 -13.33 -19.68
C VAL A 317 -11.72 -13.51 -18.34
N SER A 318 -12.40 -14.63 -18.19
CA SER A 318 -13.07 -15.02 -16.95
C SER A 318 -12.84 -16.50 -16.65
N ALA A 319 -13.36 -16.99 -15.53
CA ALA A 319 -13.30 -18.41 -15.16
C ALA A 319 -14.08 -19.32 -16.14
N GLU A 320 -15.01 -18.76 -16.90
CA GLU A 320 -15.85 -19.46 -17.89
C GLU A 320 -15.21 -19.48 -19.29
N SER A 321 -14.14 -18.70 -19.52
CA SER A 321 -13.41 -18.71 -20.79
C SER A 321 -12.80 -20.08 -21.08
N THR A 322 -12.71 -20.43 -22.36
CA THR A 322 -12.06 -21.67 -22.78
C THR A 322 -10.56 -21.64 -22.52
N ASP A 323 -9.92 -22.78 -22.38
CA ASP A 323 -8.48 -22.89 -22.17
C ASP A 323 -7.68 -22.23 -23.32
N LYS A 324 -8.22 -22.29 -24.53
CA LYS A 324 -7.63 -21.65 -25.71
C LYS A 324 -7.66 -20.12 -25.58
N GLU A 325 -8.82 -19.55 -25.24
CA GLU A 325 -8.97 -18.10 -25.05
C GLU A 325 -8.04 -17.57 -23.97
N ILE A 326 -7.94 -18.26 -22.82
CA ILE A 326 -7.04 -17.87 -21.72
C ILE A 326 -5.59 -17.88 -22.21
N ARG A 327 -5.14 -18.96 -22.87
CA ARG A 327 -3.76 -19.09 -23.34
C ARG A 327 -3.40 -18.04 -24.41
N GLU A 328 -4.30 -17.81 -25.38
CA GLU A 328 -4.07 -16.82 -26.44
C GLU A 328 -4.01 -15.40 -25.90
N ALA A 329 -4.97 -15.02 -25.03
CA ALA A 329 -4.99 -13.71 -24.40
C ALA A 329 -3.75 -13.50 -23.51
N LYS A 330 -3.38 -14.51 -22.71
CA LYS A 330 -2.18 -14.45 -21.87
C LYS A 330 -0.90 -14.33 -22.68
N LEU A 331 -0.76 -15.09 -23.75
CA LEU A 331 0.41 -14.99 -24.64
C LEU A 331 0.49 -13.61 -25.28
N GLN A 332 -0.63 -13.03 -25.66
CA GLN A 332 -0.65 -11.68 -26.24
C GLN A 332 -0.27 -10.60 -25.20
N ALA A 333 -0.78 -10.71 -23.99
CA ALA A 333 -0.38 -9.82 -22.87
C ALA A 333 1.12 -9.92 -22.58
N LYS A 334 1.69 -11.14 -22.55
CA LYS A 334 3.13 -11.36 -22.36
C LYS A 334 3.97 -10.77 -23.50
N LYS A 335 3.51 -10.85 -24.76
CA LYS A 335 4.20 -10.23 -25.90
C LYS A 335 4.25 -8.71 -25.77
N SER A 336 3.10 -8.08 -25.48
CA SER A 336 3.02 -6.63 -25.25
C SER A 336 3.95 -6.19 -24.11
N ALA A 337 3.90 -6.90 -22.99
CA ALA A 337 4.75 -6.64 -21.82
C ALA A 337 6.26 -6.84 -22.13
N ALA A 338 6.64 -7.86 -22.91
CA ALA A 338 8.03 -8.13 -23.23
C ALA A 338 8.68 -7.01 -24.05
N GLU A 339 7.91 -6.36 -24.93
CA GLU A 339 8.38 -5.19 -25.69
C GLU A 339 8.68 -4.02 -24.75
N THR A 340 7.74 -3.66 -23.88
CA THR A 340 7.90 -2.55 -22.92
C THR A 340 9.01 -2.86 -21.91
N LEU A 341 8.98 -4.02 -21.28
CA LEU A 341 9.93 -4.44 -20.25
C LEU A 341 11.37 -4.54 -20.79
N GLY A 342 11.56 -4.95 -22.05
CA GLY A 342 12.89 -5.02 -22.65
C GLY A 342 13.64 -3.66 -22.68
N HIS A 343 12.92 -2.55 -22.70
CA HIS A 343 13.50 -1.19 -22.60
C HIS A 343 13.76 -0.75 -21.17
N LEU A 344 13.03 -1.32 -20.19
CA LEU A 344 13.11 -0.95 -18.78
C LEU A 344 14.10 -1.82 -17.99
N ALA A 345 14.46 -2.99 -18.51
CA ALA A 345 15.43 -3.90 -17.89
C ALA A 345 16.78 -3.20 -17.65
N TYR A 346 17.43 -3.51 -16.52
CA TYR A 346 18.72 -2.94 -16.14
C TYR A 346 19.79 -3.13 -17.22
N ASP A 347 19.83 -4.30 -17.85
CA ASP A 347 20.79 -4.70 -18.88
C ASP A 347 20.18 -4.78 -20.29
N LYS A 348 18.96 -4.24 -20.49
CA LYS A 348 18.21 -4.24 -21.75
C LYS A 348 17.89 -5.62 -22.32
N ARG A 349 17.89 -6.65 -21.49
CA ARG A 349 17.51 -8.00 -21.86
C ARG A 349 16.00 -8.15 -22.00
N ARG A 350 15.60 -9.15 -22.78
CA ARG A 350 14.19 -9.51 -23.02
C ARG A 350 13.97 -10.97 -22.66
N PHE A 351 12.77 -11.29 -22.19
CA PHE A 351 12.35 -12.67 -22.00
C PHE A 351 11.56 -13.19 -23.22
N ASP A 352 11.56 -14.52 -23.42
CA ASP A 352 10.67 -15.13 -24.39
C ASP A 352 9.23 -15.20 -23.82
N PRO A 353 8.23 -14.57 -24.48
CA PRO A 353 6.85 -14.60 -23.99
C PRO A 353 6.21 -15.99 -24.03
N LYS A 354 6.82 -16.99 -24.70
CA LYS A 354 6.35 -18.37 -24.70
C LYS A 354 6.90 -19.19 -23.52
N ALA A 355 8.00 -18.77 -22.93
CA ALA A 355 8.58 -19.42 -21.75
C ALA A 355 7.76 -19.17 -20.49
N LEU A 356 7.98 -19.99 -19.46
CA LEU A 356 7.45 -19.73 -18.11
C LEU A 356 8.10 -18.47 -17.53
N VAL A 357 7.28 -17.53 -17.06
CA VAL A 357 7.73 -16.28 -16.46
C VAL A 357 7.32 -16.23 -14.99
N LEU A 358 8.33 -16.29 -14.11
CA LEU A 358 8.20 -16.08 -12.68
C LEU A 358 8.45 -14.60 -12.39
N VAL A 359 7.65 -13.99 -11.52
CA VAL A 359 7.84 -12.59 -11.12
C VAL A 359 7.88 -12.47 -9.61
N TRP A 360 8.92 -11.81 -9.10
CA TRP A 360 9.02 -11.34 -7.73
C TRP A 360 9.23 -9.82 -7.75
N ALA A 361 8.22 -9.03 -7.33
CA ALA A 361 8.30 -7.57 -7.40
C ALA A 361 7.64 -6.91 -6.18
N ARG A 362 8.47 -6.30 -5.31
CA ARG A 362 8.07 -5.68 -4.04
C ARG A 362 9.23 -4.93 -3.40
N ARG A 363 8.97 -4.21 -2.27
CA ARG A 363 10.03 -3.54 -1.50
C ARG A 363 11.10 -4.54 -1.06
N PHE A 364 12.36 -4.15 -1.17
CA PHE A 364 13.50 -4.92 -0.67
C PHE A 364 13.67 -4.63 0.82
N THR A 365 13.07 -5.46 1.65
CA THR A 365 13.17 -5.46 3.11
C THR A 365 13.39 -6.89 3.60
N GLU A 366 14.00 -7.07 4.75
CA GLU A 366 14.39 -8.39 5.25
C GLU A 366 13.24 -9.41 5.29
N TYR A 367 12.08 -9.02 5.85
CA TYR A 367 10.97 -9.97 6.02
C TYR A 367 10.35 -10.44 4.70
N LYS A 368 10.54 -9.69 3.60
CA LYS A 368 10.07 -10.07 2.27
C LYS A 368 11.01 -11.04 1.54
N GLN A 369 12.18 -11.29 2.10
CA GLN A 369 13.18 -12.26 1.66
C GLN A 369 13.57 -12.11 0.17
N PRO A 370 13.97 -10.92 -0.30
CA PRO A 370 14.25 -10.68 -1.72
C PRO A 370 15.43 -11.50 -2.27
N ALA A 371 16.40 -11.84 -1.43
CA ALA A 371 17.57 -12.62 -1.83
C ALA A 371 17.33 -14.14 -1.82
N LEU A 372 16.17 -14.61 -1.33
CA LEU A 372 15.90 -16.05 -1.19
C LEU A 372 16.04 -16.80 -2.52
N LEU A 373 15.55 -16.21 -3.61
CA LEU A 373 15.59 -16.80 -4.96
C LEU A 373 17.00 -16.80 -5.60
N VAL A 374 17.95 -16.08 -5.02
CA VAL A 374 19.34 -16.01 -5.52
C VAL A 374 20.35 -16.56 -4.51
N SER A 375 19.88 -17.20 -3.44
CA SER A 375 20.72 -17.73 -2.36
C SER A 375 21.51 -18.97 -2.76
N ASP A 376 21.00 -19.73 -3.73
CA ASP A 376 21.65 -20.91 -4.33
C ASP A 376 21.67 -20.77 -5.87
N LEU A 377 22.74 -20.16 -6.39
CA LEU A 377 22.87 -19.91 -7.83
C LEU A 377 23.00 -21.19 -8.66
N ASP A 378 23.61 -22.25 -8.13
CA ASP A 378 23.74 -23.51 -8.85
C ASP A 378 22.39 -24.18 -9.06
N ARG A 379 21.52 -24.09 -8.07
CA ARG A 379 20.18 -24.63 -8.15
C ARG A 379 19.29 -23.72 -9.02
N LEU A 380 19.45 -22.40 -8.90
CA LEU A 380 18.74 -21.44 -9.74
C LEU A 380 19.06 -21.64 -11.22
N VAL A 381 20.33 -21.85 -11.59
CA VAL A 381 20.75 -22.17 -12.96
C VAL A 381 20.01 -23.42 -13.46
N LYS A 382 19.96 -24.49 -12.67
CA LYS A 382 19.26 -25.72 -13.07
C LYS A 382 17.77 -25.50 -13.32
N VAL A 383 17.13 -24.63 -12.56
CA VAL A 383 15.69 -24.30 -12.70
C VAL A 383 15.45 -23.41 -13.93
N LEU A 384 16.29 -22.40 -14.13
CA LEU A 384 16.05 -21.41 -15.18
C LEU A 384 16.55 -21.86 -16.56
N ILE A 385 17.70 -22.54 -16.60
CA ILE A 385 18.37 -22.90 -17.86
C ILE A 385 18.03 -24.33 -18.26
N SER A 386 17.12 -24.45 -19.19
CA SER A 386 16.73 -25.72 -19.80
C SER A 386 16.37 -25.48 -21.28
N ASN A 387 16.93 -26.27 -22.19
CA ASN A 387 16.64 -26.14 -23.61
C ASN A 387 15.17 -26.38 -23.95
N ASP A 388 14.53 -27.31 -23.23
CA ASP A 388 13.15 -27.72 -23.51
C ASP A 388 12.10 -26.97 -22.64
N LYS A 389 12.52 -26.45 -21.47
CA LYS A 389 11.64 -25.84 -20.47
C LYS A 389 12.23 -24.55 -19.92
N PRO A 390 12.50 -23.55 -20.78
CA PRO A 390 13.14 -22.31 -20.33
C PRO A 390 12.27 -21.53 -19.34
N VAL A 391 12.86 -21.01 -18.28
CA VAL A 391 12.19 -20.22 -17.26
C VAL A 391 12.87 -18.87 -17.15
N TYR A 392 12.08 -17.80 -17.08
CA TYR A 392 12.59 -16.46 -16.76
C TYR A 392 12.14 -16.05 -15.37
N LEU A 393 13.06 -15.47 -14.60
CA LEU A 393 12.78 -14.83 -13.33
C LEU A 393 12.93 -13.31 -13.47
N LEU A 394 11.81 -12.61 -13.36
CA LEU A 394 11.77 -11.15 -13.42
C LEU A 394 11.70 -10.62 -11.98
N MET A 395 12.63 -9.76 -11.61
CA MET A 395 12.69 -9.16 -10.28
C MET A 395 12.67 -7.64 -10.33
N SER A 396 11.92 -7.02 -9.43
CA SER A 396 11.86 -5.56 -9.30
C SER A 396 11.58 -5.12 -7.88
N GLY A 397 12.03 -3.93 -7.53
CA GLY A 397 11.76 -3.31 -6.24
C GLY A 397 12.85 -2.34 -5.81
N LYS A 398 12.52 -1.59 -4.77
CA LYS A 398 13.40 -0.58 -4.16
C LYS A 398 13.62 -0.89 -2.69
N ALA A 399 14.83 -0.62 -2.19
CA ALA A 399 15.11 -0.55 -0.76
C ALA A 399 15.03 0.91 -0.31
N HIS A 400 14.53 1.16 0.90
CA HIS A 400 14.56 2.52 1.44
C HIS A 400 16.01 3.05 1.49
N PRO A 401 16.26 4.35 1.23
CA PRO A 401 17.61 4.92 1.26
C PRO A 401 18.36 4.70 2.59
N GLU A 402 17.65 4.67 3.70
CA GLU A 402 18.20 4.43 5.04
C GLU A 402 18.20 2.95 5.46
N ASP A 403 17.79 2.02 4.58
CA ASP A 403 17.87 0.58 4.82
C ASP A 403 19.11 -0.04 4.15
N PRO A 404 20.27 -0.15 4.85
CA PRO A 404 21.49 -0.68 4.27
C PRO A 404 21.36 -2.16 3.93
N GLN A 405 20.58 -2.94 4.68
CA GLN A 405 20.35 -4.35 4.43
C GLN A 405 19.50 -4.55 3.16
N GLY A 406 18.43 -3.78 3.02
CA GLY A 406 17.60 -3.78 1.82
C GLY A 406 18.40 -3.42 0.57
N ARG A 407 19.28 -2.40 0.65
CA ARG A 407 20.19 -2.03 -0.45
C ARG A 407 21.20 -3.13 -0.78
N SER A 408 21.67 -3.86 0.22
CA SER A 408 22.53 -5.04 0.02
C SER A 408 21.80 -6.13 -0.77
N PHE A 409 20.52 -6.37 -0.47
CA PHE A 409 19.72 -7.34 -1.24
C PHE A 409 19.52 -6.93 -2.70
N VAL A 410 19.30 -5.63 -2.97
CA VAL A 410 19.26 -5.13 -4.36
C VAL A 410 20.55 -5.47 -5.09
N LYS A 411 21.69 -5.20 -4.47
CA LYS A 411 23.01 -5.54 -5.05
C LYS A 411 23.17 -7.04 -5.29
N GLN A 412 22.80 -7.88 -4.34
CA GLN A 412 22.89 -9.35 -4.49
C GLN A 412 22.10 -9.85 -5.70
N VAL A 413 20.86 -9.37 -5.89
CA VAL A 413 20.04 -9.75 -7.05
C VAL A 413 20.65 -9.28 -8.36
N ILE A 414 21.22 -8.07 -8.40
CA ILE A 414 21.88 -7.54 -9.59
C ILE A 414 23.15 -8.31 -9.90
N ASP A 415 23.96 -8.62 -8.89
CA ASP A 415 25.17 -9.42 -9.09
C ASP A 415 24.82 -10.83 -9.62
N ALA A 416 23.78 -11.45 -9.05
CA ALA A 416 23.27 -12.73 -9.55
C ALA A 416 22.79 -12.62 -11.00
N SER A 417 22.10 -11.55 -11.40
CA SER A 417 21.62 -11.36 -12.78
C SER A 417 22.75 -11.26 -13.81
N ARG A 418 23.97 -10.98 -13.36
CA ARG A 418 25.18 -10.90 -14.21
C ARG A 418 25.93 -12.21 -14.31
N ASP A 419 25.53 -13.25 -13.58
CA ASP A 419 26.17 -14.56 -13.68
C ASP A 419 25.97 -15.12 -15.11
N PRO A 420 27.06 -15.38 -15.86
CA PRO A 420 26.96 -15.81 -17.25
C PRO A 420 26.23 -17.14 -17.41
N ARG A 421 26.18 -17.97 -16.38
CA ARG A 421 25.48 -19.27 -16.41
C ARG A 421 23.97 -19.12 -16.50
N LEU A 422 23.42 -17.95 -16.08
CA LEU A 422 21.99 -17.65 -16.17
C LEU A 422 21.57 -17.16 -17.55
N GLU A 423 22.49 -16.88 -18.46
CA GLU A 423 22.24 -16.54 -19.88
C GLU A 423 21.18 -15.43 -20.09
N GLY A 424 20.95 -14.59 -19.05
CA GLY A 424 19.94 -13.54 -19.08
C GLY A 424 18.54 -13.99 -18.69
N HIS A 425 18.36 -15.15 -18.11
CA HIS A 425 17.07 -15.64 -17.60
C HIS A 425 16.67 -15.03 -16.25
N LEU A 426 17.59 -14.41 -15.51
CA LEU A 426 17.28 -13.53 -14.39
C LEU A 426 17.41 -12.07 -14.84
N ILE A 427 16.30 -11.32 -14.81
CA ILE A 427 16.22 -9.94 -15.28
C ILE A 427 15.76 -9.03 -14.14
N TYR A 428 16.57 -8.02 -13.81
CA TYR A 428 16.22 -7.00 -12.83
C TYR A 428 15.66 -5.74 -13.48
N PHE A 429 14.58 -5.20 -12.92
CA PHE A 429 13.96 -3.95 -13.37
C PHE A 429 14.08 -2.89 -12.27
N PRO A 430 14.88 -1.84 -12.47
CA PRO A 430 15.00 -0.75 -11.49
C PRO A 430 13.76 0.14 -11.49
N ASN A 431 13.67 0.96 -10.45
CA ASN A 431 12.66 2.00 -10.29
C ASN A 431 11.21 1.49 -10.34
N TYR A 432 10.90 0.50 -9.52
CA TYR A 432 9.53 -0.04 -9.41
C TYR A 432 8.49 1.08 -9.28
N SER A 433 7.55 1.13 -10.22
CA SER A 433 6.50 2.13 -10.36
C SER A 433 5.15 1.46 -10.68
N LEU A 434 4.07 2.25 -10.75
CA LEU A 434 2.74 1.72 -11.12
C LEU A 434 2.73 1.19 -12.56
N SER A 435 3.36 1.91 -13.49
CA SER A 435 3.45 1.50 -14.90
C SER A 435 4.25 0.22 -15.03
N LEU A 436 5.44 0.15 -14.43
CA LEU A 436 6.26 -1.05 -14.43
C LEU A 436 5.54 -2.25 -13.78
N ALA A 437 4.81 -2.01 -12.69
CA ALA A 437 4.05 -3.06 -12.03
C ALA A 437 2.98 -3.68 -12.94
N LYS A 438 2.26 -2.87 -13.72
CA LYS A 438 1.24 -3.36 -14.67
C LYS A 438 1.85 -4.29 -15.72
N GLU A 439 3.00 -3.91 -16.28
CA GLU A 439 3.71 -4.74 -17.25
C GLU A 439 4.21 -6.07 -16.63
N LEU A 440 4.71 -6.01 -15.39
CA LEU A 440 5.13 -7.22 -14.67
C LEU A 440 3.95 -8.15 -14.36
N PHE A 441 2.76 -7.63 -14.02
CA PHE A 441 1.55 -8.46 -13.86
C PHE A 441 1.11 -9.09 -15.18
N ALA A 442 1.14 -8.35 -16.29
CA ALA A 442 0.83 -8.86 -17.61
C ALA A 442 1.80 -9.97 -18.05
N ALA A 443 3.09 -9.83 -17.73
CA ALA A 443 4.14 -10.80 -18.05
C ALA A 443 4.07 -12.07 -17.19
N ALA A 444 3.69 -11.99 -15.92
CA ALA A 444 3.78 -13.08 -14.96
C ALA A 444 2.89 -14.29 -15.31
N ASP A 445 3.45 -15.49 -15.36
CA ASP A 445 2.71 -16.75 -15.27
C ASP A 445 2.57 -17.17 -13.81
N VAL A 446 3.60 -16.93 -12.99
CA VAL A 446 3.60 -17.13 -11.54
C VAL A 446 4.07 -15.88 -10.84
N TRP A 447 3.31 -15.47 -9.84
CA TRP A 447 3.67 -14.41 -8.92
C TRP A 447 4.22 -15.00 -7.62
N LEU A 448 5.50 -14.78 -7.37
CA LEU A 448 6.21 -15.30 -6.21
C LEU A 448 6.13 -14.32 -5.04
N ASN A 449 5.85 -14.84 -3.85
CA ASN A 449 5.63 -14.03 -2.67
C ASN A 449 6.10 -14.80 -1.42
N THR A 450 7.26 -14.45 -0.91
CA THR A 450 7.98 -15.21 0.11
C THR A 450 8.20 -14.44 1.43
N PRO A 451 7.21 -13.71 1.99
CA PRO A 451 7.42 -13.05 3.28
C PRO A 451 7.58 -14.07 4.40
N LYS A 452 8.29 -13.69 5.47
CA LYS A 452 8.26 -14.41 6.74
C LYS A 452 6.81 -14.48 7.23
N VAL A 453 6.35 -15.66 7.61
CA VAL A 453 4.96 -15.88 8.04
C VAL A 453 4.64 -15.03 9.28
N GLY A 454 3.50 -14.36 9.27
CA GLY A 454 3.04 -13.45 10.33
C GLY A 454 3.49 -12.00 10.18
N TRP A 455 4.24 -11.66 9.14
CA TRP A 455 4.77 -10.31 8.90
C TRP A 455 4.05 -9.55 7.77
N GLU A 456 3.28 -10.24 6.95
CA GLU A 456 2.50 -9.62 5.87
C GLU A 456 1.04 -9.43 6.32
N ALA A 457 0.64 -8.21 6.63
CA ALA A 457 -0.71 -7.92 7.09
C ALA A 457 -1.79 -8.33 6.07
N SER A 458 -1.55 -8.11 4.79
CA SER A 458 -2.45 -8.54 3.72
C SER A 458 -1.70 -8.81 2.42
N GLY A 459 -1.00 -7.82 1.85
CA GLY A 459 -0.50 -7.84 0.49
C GLY A 459 -1.62 -7.60 -0.54
N THR A 460 -1.27 -7.02 -1.68
CA THR A 460 -2.23 -6.77 -2.79
C THR A 460 -1.66 -7.20 -4.14
N SER A 461 -0.35 -7.47 -4.23
CA SER A 461 0.29 -7.80 -5.51
C SER A 461 -0.21 -9.12 -6.10
N GLY A 462 -0.32 -10.17 -5.28
CA GLY A 462 -0.87 -11.45 -5.73
C GLY A 462 -2.34 -11.36 -6.17
N MET A 463 -3.14 -10.48 -5.57
CA MET A 463 -4.51 -10.23 -6.02
C MET A 463 -4.55 -9.67 -7.44
N LYS A 464 -3.63 -8.74 -7.79
CA LYS A 464 -3.50 -8.17 -9.14
C LYS A 464 -3.06 -9.22 -10.15
N ALA A 465 -2.17 -10.12 -9.72
CA ALA A 465 -1.70 -11.24 -10.53
C ALA A 465 -2.85 -12.17 -10.94
N VAL A 466 -3.80 -12.45 -10.04
CA VAL A 466 -5.03 -13.23 -10.36
C VAL A 466 -5.77 -12.65 -11.57
N PHE A 467 -6.01 -11.34 -11.58
CA PHE A 467 -6.71 -10.67 -12.69
C PHE A 467 -5.91 -10.63 -14.00
N ASN A 468 -4.64 -11.00 -13.94
CA ASN A 468 -3.75 -11.15 -15.10
C ASN A 468 -3.48 -12.63 -15.44
N CYS A 469 -4.32 -13.55 -14.99
CA CYS A 469 -4.20 -14.99 -15.23
C CYS A 469 -2.86 -15.56 -14.77
N ALA A 470 -2.23 -14.96 -13.76
CA ALA A 470 -1.04 -15.49 -13.12
C ALA A 470 -1.43 -16.26 -11.84
N LEU A 471 -0.78 -17.41 -11.65
CA LEU A 471 -0.94 -18.20 -10.43
C LEU A 471 -0.06 -17.63 -9.31
N ASN A 472 -0.51 -17.75 -8.07
CA ASN A 472 0.28 -17.34 -6.92
C ASN A 472 1.04 -18.55 -6.34
N ALA A 473 2.32 -18.33 -6.03
CA ALA A 473 3.10 -19.18 -5.15
C ALA A 473 3.58 -18.32 -3.98
N SER A 474 2.98 -18.50 -2.81
CA SER A 474 3.12 -17.55 -1.70
C SER A 474 3.16 -18.25 -0.35
N SER A 475 3.84 -17.62 0.62
CA SER A 475 3.72 -18.00 2.02
C SER A 475 2.27 -17.98 2.48
N PRO A 476 1.86 -18.82 3.47
CA PRO A 476 0.51 -18.84 4.05
C PRO A 476 0.31 -17.62 4.97
N ASP A 477 0.31 -16.41 4.40
CA ASP A 477 0.23 -15.15 5.12
C ASP A 477 -0.68 -14.14 4.42
N GLY A 478 -1.11 -13.14 5.17
CA GLY A 478 -1.98 -12.07 4.68
C GLY A 478 -3.23 -12.62 3.97
N TRP A 479 -3.48 -12.11 2.76
CA TRP A 479 -4.65 -12.51 1.95
C TRP A 479 -4.57 -13.96 1.44
N TRP A 480 -3.33 -14.48 1.20
CA TRP A 480 -3.17 -15.82 0.64
C TRP A 480 -3.57 -16.92 1.62
N ALA A 481 -3.41 -16.69 2.93
CA ALA A 481 -3.90 -17.60 3.96
C ALA A 481 -5.43 -17.85 3.89
N GLU A 482 -6.18 -16.94 3.28
CA GLU A 482 -7.61 -17.11 3.04
C GLU A 482 -7.95 -17.30 1.55
N GLY A 483 -7.04 -16.98 0.64
CA GLY A 483 -7.22 -17.13 -0.81
C GLY A 483 -6.84 -18.49 -1.35
N PHE A 484 -5.88 -19.17 -0.75
CA PHE A 484 -5.44 -20.49 -1.18
C PHE A 484 -6.48 -21.57 -0.85
N ASN A 485 -6.76 -22.44 -1.83
CA ASN A 485 -7.74 -23.54 -1.68
C ASN A 485 -7.20 -24.91 -2.15
N GLY A 486 -5.88 -25.03 -2.36
CA GLY A 486 -5.23 -26.27 -2.83
C GLY A 486 -5.33 -26.51 -4.34
N LYS A 487 -6.04 -25.67 -5.10
CA LYS A 487 -6.27 -25.87 -6.55
C LYS A 487 -5.97 -24.62 -7.39
N ASN A 488 -5.75 -23.47 -6.77
CA ASN A 488 -5.66 -22.16 -7.41
C ASN A 488 -4.27 -21.53 -7.37
N GLY A 489 -3.24 -22.31 -7.04
CA GLY A 489 -1.86 -21.88 -6.90
C GLY A 489 -1.10 -22.78 -5.95
N TRP A 490 -0.09 -22.25 -5.29
CA TRP A 490 0.75 -23.01 -4.36
C TRP A 490 1.02 -22.24 -3.06
N GLU A 491 1.12 -22.99 -1.98
CA GLU A 491 1.57 -22.51 -0.69
C GLU A 491 3.05 -22.85 -0.50
N ILE A 492 3.83 -21.93 0.04
CA ILE A 492 5.26 -22.10 0.36
C ILE A 492 5.37 -22.05 1.89
N ASP A 493 5.44 -23.22 2.52
CA ASP A 493 5.53 -23.33 3.98
C ASP A 493 6.53 -24.43 4.41
N PRO A 494 7.59 -24.08 5.13
CA PRO A 494 8.07 -22.73 5.42
C PRO A 494 8.57 -22.00 4.15
N PRO A 495 8.58 -20.64 4.14
CA PRO A 495 9.08 -19.87 3.02
C PRO A 495 10.62 -19.80 3.04
N ASP A 496 11.25 -20.89 2.70
CA ASP A 496 12.69 -21.05 2.58
C ASP A 496 13.12 -21.46 1.16
N ALA A 497 14.42 -21.45 0.92
CA ALA A 497 14.98 -21.75 -0.40
C ALA A 497 14.67 -23.18 -0.86
N GLU A 498 14.75 -24.18 0.06
CA GLU A 498 14.50 -25.57 -0.27
C GLU A 498 13.07 -25.79 -0.80
N ASN A 499 12.09 -25.24 -0.10
CA ASN A 499 10.69 -25.35 -0.48
C ASN A 499 10.38 -24.59 -1.77
N VAL A 500 10.95 -23.39 -1.96
CA VAL A 500 10.76 -22.62 -3.21
C VAL A 500 11.34 -23.38 -4.39
N TYR A 501 12.59 -23.80 -4.32
CA TYR A 501 13.22 -24.55 -5.42
C TYR A 501 12.55 -25.91 -5.65
N GLY A 502 12.22 -26.63 -4.56
CA GLY A 502 11.52 -27.90 -4.67
C GLY A 502 10.17 -27.77 -5.37
N LEU A 503 9.44 -26.70 -5.08
CA LEU A 503 8.16 -26.38 -5.73
C LEU A 503 8.35 -26.04 -7.23
N LEU A 504 9.37 -25.25 -7.55
CA LEU A 504 9.68 -24.91 -8.95
C LEU A 504 10.03 -26.15 -9.76
N GLU A 505 10.94 -26.99 -9.24
CA GLU A 505 11.47 -28.18 -9.93
C GLU A 505 10.43 -29.29 -10.10
N LYS A 506 9.62 -29.57 -9.05
CA LYS A 506 8.76 -30.75 -9.00
C LYS A 506 7.31 -30.48 -9.45
N GLU A 507 6.85 -29.21 -9.37
CA GLU A 507 5.46 -28.88 -9.66
C GLU A 507 5.31 -27.79 -10.71
N ILE A 508 5.80 -26.57 -10.47
CA ILE A 508 5.48 -25.41 -11.31
C ILE A 508 5.96 -25.62 -12.74
N VAL A 509 7.26 -25.92 -12.93
CA VAL A 509 7.84 -26.11 -14.28
C VAL A 509 7.21 -27.32 -14.98
N PRO A 510 7.10 -28.51 -14.38
CA PRO A 510 6.43 -29.66 -15.03
C PRO A 510 4.97 -29.38 -15.37
N ILE A 511 4.19 -28.77 -14.49
CA ILE A 511 2.77 -28.50 -14.76
C ILE A 511 2.62 -27.51 -15.92
N PHE A 512 3.42 -26.44 -15.98
CA PHE A 512 3.34 -25.47 -17.06
C PHE A 512 3.65 -26.06 -18.43
N TYR A 513 4.68 -26.89 -18.53
CA TYR A 513 5.14 -27.42 -19.81
C TYR A 513 4.42 -28.70 -20.23
N ASP A 514 4.19 -29.62 -19.29
CA ASP A 514 3.75 -30.98 -19.59
C ASP A 514 2.26 -31.23 -19.30
N GLN A 515 1.59 -30.33 -18.51
CA GLN A 515 0.21 -30.54 -18.04
C GLN A 515 -0.65 -29.29 -18.30
N LYS A 516 -0.77 -28.90 -19.57
CA LYS A 516 -1.42 -27.63 -19.98
C LYS A 516 -2.88 -27.49 -19.55
N GLU A 517 -3.60 -28.61 -19.51
CA GLU A 517 -5.00 -28.67 -19.07
C GLU A 517 -5.09 -28.41 -17.56
N LYS A 518 -4.18 -29.00 -16.78
CA LYS A 518 -4.10 -28.75 -15.33
C LYS A 518 -3.76 -27.30 -15.05
N TRP A 519 -2.79 -26.72 -15.80
CA TRP A 519 -2.46 -25.30 -15.69
C TRP A 519 -3.67 -24.41 -15.93
N ALA A 520 -4.40 -24.63 -17.02
CA ALA A 520 -5.60 -23.87 -17.36
C ALA A 520 -6.70 -24.03 -16.29
N ALA A 521 -6.89 -25.24 -15.76
CA ALA A 521 -7.83 -25.49 -14.68
C ALA A 521 -7.47 -24.72 -13.41
N MET A 522 -6.17 -24.64 -13.05
CA MET A 522 -5.69 -23.84 -11.91
C MET A 522 -5.93 -22.34 -12.11
N VAL A 523 -5.69 -21.82 -13.31
CA VAL A 523 -5.96 -20.40 -13.65
C VAL A 523 -7.45 -20.10 -13.53
N LYS A 524 -8.33 -20.95 -14.07
CA LYS A 524 -9.78 -20.80 -13.94
C LYS A 524 -10.22 -20.82 -12.47
N GLU A 525 -9.66 -21.75 -11.69
CA GLU A 525 -9.98 -21.84 -10.26
C GLU A 525 -9.49 -20.62 -9.51
N SER A 526 -8.32 -20.08 -9.85
CA SER A 526 -7.81 -18.83 -9.27
C SER A 526 -8.74 -17.65 -9.57
N LEU A 527 -9.18 -17.50 -10.82
CA LEU A 527 -10.14 -16.46 -11.21
C LEU A 527 -11.49 -16.64 -10.51
N ARG A 528 -12.01 -17.87 -10.41
CA ARG A 528 -13.31 -18.17 -9.81
C ARG A 528 -13.31 -17.94 -8.29
N SER A 529 -12.29 -18.43 -7.59
CA SER A 529 -12.24 -18.39 -6.13
C SER A 529 -11.75 -17.04 -5.58
N CYS A 530 -10.76 -16.41 -6.25
CA CYS A 530 -10.15 -15.18 -5.78
C CYS A 530 -10.77 -13.92 -6.40
N GLY A 531 -11.16 -13.95 -7.66
CA GLY A 531 -11.67 -12.79 -8.39
C GLY A 531 -12.83 -12.05 -7.68
N PRO A 532 -13.94 -12.71 -7.32
CA PRO A 532 -15.04 -12.08 -6.62
C PRO A 532 -14.68 -11.67 -5.18
N ARG A 533 -13.74 -12.36 -4.55
CA ARG A 533 -13.43 -12.19 -3.12
C ARG A 533 -12.44 -11.05 -2.86
N PHE A 534 -11.46 -10.87 -3.75
CA PHE A 534 -10.38 -9.90 -3.55
C PHE A 534 -10.47 -8.71 -4.53
N ASN A 535 -11.69 -8.25 -4.82
CA ASN A 535 -11.97 -7.06 -5.60
C ASN A 535 -12.59 -5.94 -4.74
N THR A 536 -12.46 -4.70 -5.20
CA THR A 536 -12.90 -3.51 -4.47
C THR A 536 -14.42 -3.39 -4.32
N PRO A 537 -15.31 -3.87 -5.18
CA PRO A 537 -16.75 -3.87 -4.91
C PRO A 537 -17.10 -4.58 -3.60
N ARG A 538 -16.56 -5.78 -3.35
CA ARG A 538 -16.76 -6.50 -2.09
C ARG A 538 -16.18 -5.71 -0.91
N MET A 539 -14.94 -5.21 -1.03
CA MET A 539 -14.27 -4.45 0.03
C MET A 539 -15.06 -3.19 0.40
N LEU A 540 -15.55 -2.45 -0.59
CA LEU A 540 -16.36 -1.25 -0.33
C LEU A 540 -17.68 -1.59 0.36
N GLU A 541 -18.32 -2.72 0.02
CA GLU A 541 -19.55 -3.17 0.68
C GLU A 541 -19.28 -3.56 2.14
N ASP A 542 -18.13 -4.17 2.45
CA ASP A 542 -17.74 -4.46 3.82
C ASP A 542 -17.48 -3.16 4.61
N TYR A 543 -16.78 -2.19 4.03
CA TYR A 543 -16.62 -0.87 4.64
C TYR A 543 -17.95 -0.13 4.80
N ARG A 544 -18.88 -0.25 3.85
CA ARG A 544 -20.21 0.35 3.94
C ARG A 544 -20.94 -0.08 5.21
N LYS A 545 -20.84 -1.37 5.57
CA LYS A 545 -21.41 -1.89 6.83
C LYS A 545 -20.77 -1.24 8.05
N LEU A 546 -19.42 -1.09 8.04
CA LEU A 546 -18.72 -0.40 9.13
C LEU A 546 -19.06 1.09 9.21
N TYR A 547 -19.27 1.75 8.06
CA TYR A 547 -19.64 3.17 8.01
C TYR A 547 -21.09 3.41 8.49
N GLY A 548 -21.98 2.44 8.32
CA GLY A 548 -23.39 2.57 8.68
C GLY A 548 -24.16 3.56 7.78
N ILE A 549 -23.78 3.63 6.50
CA ILE A 549 -24.40 4.54 5.52
C ILE A 549 -24.73 3.84 4.19
#